data_46a1fb131db6955f868afb92ace6a8fe
#
_entry.id   46a1fb131db6955f868afb92ace6a8fe
#
_cell.length_a   1.000
_cell.length_b   1.000
_cell.length_c   1.000
_cell.angle_alpha   90.00
_cell.angle_beta   90.00
_cell.angle_gamma   90.00
#
_symmetry.space_group_name_H-M   'P 1'
#
loop_
_entity.id
_entity.type
_entity.pdbx_description
1 polymer ?
#
loop_
_entity_poly.entity_id
_entity_poly.type
_entity_poly.pdbx_seq_one_letter_code
_entity_poly.pdbx_strand_id
1 'polypeptide(L)'
;MTHRFNRRTIVAGLGATSAALLLPAQARAQLLSRGLNLSSILGRASDNALDKLAEPGAFYGDEDVRIGLPIVGRRRGGLLGSILGAGERLGILEPITRKINDAAGVAAGEAKPIFRDAIDDLSLTDAPGIIREKDGGTQYLRESSNDQLHERLEPLIDSALEAAGVYGQFERLSEQHSFIRRAGLDRERINRSVTDQGLDGIFAYIGAEERDFRDNPLGGLGSILG
;
A
#
# COMPACT_ATOMS: atom_id res chain seq x y z
N MET A 1 -9.11 15.89 -73.08
CA MET A 1 -8.22 15.01 -72.38
C MET A 1 -8.39 15.20 -70.89
N THR A 2 -9.18 14.37 -70.25
CA THR A 2 -9.59 14.45 -68.86
C THR A 2 -8.75 13.54 -68.02
N HIS A 3 -7.85 14.08 -67.18
CA HIS A 3 -7.11 13.30 -66.21
C HIS A 3 -7.98 13.13 -64.94
N ARG A 4 -8.42 11.89 -64.74
CA ARG A 4 -9.03 11.43 -63.50
C ARG A 4 -7.96 11.23 -62.43
N PHE A 5 -7.91 12.08 -61.43
CA PHE A 5 -7.13 11.85 -60.23
C PHE A 5 -7.75 10.72 -59.41
N ASN A 6 -7.01 9.65 -59.26
CA ASN A 6 -7.36 8.45 -58.47
C ASN A 6 -7.17 8.75 -56.95
N ARG A 7 -8.29 8.79 -56.20
CA ARG A 7 -8.33 9.06 -54.75
C ARG A 7 -8.08 7.79 -53.90
N ARG A 8 -7.11 7.00 -54.27
CA ARG A 8 -6.81 5.76 -53.52
C ARG A 8 -5.33 5.65 -53.21
N THR A 9 -4.78 6.47 -52.38
CA THR A 9 -3.53 6.18 -51.66
C THR A 9 -3.19 7.35 -50.73
N ILE A 10 -3.84 7.49 -49.61
CA ILE A 10 -3.29 8.04 -48.36
C ILE A 10 -4.24 7.61 -47.23
N VAL A 11 -4.15 6.38 -46.78
CA VAL A 11 -4.53 5.97 -45.42
C VAL A 11 -3.76 4.69 -45.08
N ALA A 12 -2.49 4.85 -44.79
CA ALA A 12 -1.71 3.85 -44.16
C ALA A 12 -0.63 4.53 -43.33
N GLY A 13 -0.91 4.77 -42.06
CA GLY A 13 0.16 5.24 -41.21
C GLY A 13 -0.22 6.11 -40.02
N LEU A 14 -1.38 5.93 -39.39
CA LEU A 14 -1.72 6.55 -38.10
C LEU A 14 -2.97 5.86 -37.51
N GLY A 15 -2.83 4.69 -36.97
CA GLY A 15 -4.04 3.99 -36.53
C GLY A 15 -3.86 2.82 -35.57
N ALA A 16 -2.72 2.65 -34.93
CA ALA A 16 -2.56 1.53 -33.99
C ALA A 16 -2.86 1.89 -32.52
N THR A 17 -2.87 3.17 -32.16
CA THR A 17 -3.02 3.59 -30.75
C THR A 17 -4.42 4.08 -30.37
N SER A 18 -5.31 4.34 -31.33
CA SER A 18 -6.65 4.90 -31.05
C SER A 18 -7.79 3.87 -31.08
N ALA A 19 -7.54 2.65 -31.55
CA ALA A 19 -8.59 1.63 -31.68
C ALA A 19 -9.06 1.04 -30.33
N ALA A 20 -8.20 1.07 -29.30
CA ALA A 20 -8.54 0.54 -27.98
C ALA A 20 -9.57 1.40 -27.22
N LEU A 21 -9.66 2.69 -27.53
CA LEU A 21 -10.60 3.61 -26.86
C LEU A 21 -12.05 3.50 -27.39
N LEU A 22 -12.25 2.86 -28.54
CA LEU A 22 -13.58 2.68 -29.16
C LEU A 22 -14.25 1.36 -28.85
N LEU A 23 -13.59 0.48 -28.09
CA LEU A 23 -14.18 -0.79 -27.69
C LEU A 23 -15.21 -0.59 -26.58
N PRO A 24 -16.39 -1.27 -26.65
CA PRO A 24 -17.35 -1.27 -25.56
C PRO A 24 -16.70 -1.76 -24.27
N ALA A 25 -17.17 -1.27 -23.13
CA ALA A 25 -16.60 -1.59 -21.81
C ALA A 25 -16.42 -3.10 -21.56
N GLN A 26 -17.32 -3.92 -22.09
CA GLN A 26 -17.26 -5.38 -22.04
C GLN A 26 -16.08 -5.97 -22.85
N ALA A 27 -15.79 -5.41 -24.01
CA ALA A 27 -14.64 -5.85 -24.83
C ALA A 27 -13.31 -5.41 -24.20
N ARG A 28 -13.26 -4.25 -23.53
CA ARG A 28 -12.09 -3.83 -22.72
C ARG A 28 -11.89 -4.74 -21.52
N ALA A 29 -12.96 -5.09 -20.79
CA ALA A 29 -12.91 -6.04 -19.70
C ALA A 29 -12.42 -7.43 -20.13
N GLN A 30 -12.86 -7.91 -21.30
CA GLN A 30 -12.40 -9.17 -21.88
C GLN A 30 -10.95 -9.13 -22.37
N LEU A 31 -10.46 -8.00 -22.88
CA LEU A 31 -9.05 -7.83 -23.25
C LEU A 31 -8.17 -7.76 -22.00
N LEU A 32 -8.61 -7.07 -20.96
CA LEU A 32 -7.94 -7.04 -19.67
C LEU A 32 -7.93 -8.42 -18.99
N SER A 33 -9.04 -9.18 -19.08
CA SER A 33 -9.10 -10.55 -18.55
C SER A 33 -8.28 -11.57 -19.34
N ARG A 34 -8.00 -11.31 -20.63
CA ARG A 34 -7.17 -12.18 -21.48
C ARG A 34 -5.69 -11.83 -21.46
N GLY A 35 -5.32 -10.59 -21.15
CA GLY A 35 -3.94 -10.13 -21.20
C GLY A 35 -3.26 -9.87 -19.87
N LEU A 36 -4.05 -9.46 -18.88
CA LEU A 36 -3.57 -9.16 -17.53
C LEU A 36 -4.52 -9.83 -16.55
N ASN A 37 -4.15 -10.99 -16.05
CA ASN A 37 -4.87 -11.61 -14.95
C ASN A 37 -4.89 -10.64 -13.76
N LEU A 38 -6.02 -10.47 -13.06
CA LEU A 38 -6.15 -9.57 -11.91
C LEU A 38 -5.06 -9.85 -10.85
N SER A 39 -4.70 -11.12 -10.64
CA SER A 39 -3.58 -11.51 -9.79
C SER A 39 -2.26 -10.85 -10.23
N SER A 40 -2.01 -10.73 -11.55
CA SER A 40 -0.80 -10.09 -12.06
C SER A 40 -0.80 -8.57 -11.81
N ILE A 41 -1.96 -7.92 -11.90
CA ILE A 41 -2.10 -6.49 -11.59
C ILE A 41 -1.88 -6.28 -10.11
N LEU A 42 -2.57 -7.04 -9.26
CA LEU A 42 -2.41 -6.96 -7.80
C LEU A 42 -0.99 -7.28 -7.36
N GLY A 43 -0.38 -8.31 -7.96
CA GLY A 43 1.00 -8.67 -7.65
C GLY A 43 1.98 -7.55 -7.98
N ARG A 44 1.85 -6.89 -9.13
CA ARG A 44 2.69 -5.74 -9.50
C ARG A 44 2.40 -4.52 -8.63
N ALA A 45 1.12 -4.22 -8.38
CA ALA A 45 0.72 -3.13 -7.51
C ALA A 45 1.28 -3.33 -6.10
N SER A 46 1.21 -4.56 -5.59
CA SER A 46 1.76 -4.92 -4.29
C SER A 46 3.29 -4.77 -4.24
N ASP A 47 4.01 -5.29 -5.25
CA ASP A 47 5.47 -5.15 -5.29
C ASP A 47 5.90 -3.69 -5.36
N ASN A 48 5.26 -2.88 -6.22
CA ASN A 48 5.58 -1.46 -6.35
C ASN A 48 5.28 -0.68 -5.07
N ALA A 49 4.14 -0.97 -4.43
CA ALA A 49 3.75 -0.36 -3.17
C ALA A 49 4.77 -0.66 -2.06
N LEU A 50 5.15 -1.93 -1.94
CA LEU A 50 6.12 -2.38 -0.94
C LEU A 50 7.52 -1.83 -1.21
N ASP A 51 7.95 -1.74 -2.47
CA ASP A 51 9.22 -1.09 -2.84
C ASP A 51 9.24 0.38 -2.46
N LYS A 52 8.19 1.12 -2.77
CA LYS A 52 8.07 2.54 -2.40
C LYS A 52 8.08 2.74 -0.88
N LEU A 53 7.35 1.91 -0.14
CA LEU A 53 7.28 2.00 1.32
C LEU A 53 8.56 1.51 2.01
N ALA A 54 9.36 0.67 1.35
CA ALA A 54 10.67 0.23 1.85
C ALA A 54 11.75 1.31 1.69
N GLU A 55 11.52 2.37 0.91
CA GLU A 55 12.46 3.48 0.81
C GLU A 55 12.64 4.17 2.17
N PRO A 56 13.88 4.52 2.55
CA PRO A 56 14.14 5.17 3.83
C PRO A 56 13.29 6.43 4.04
N GLY A 57 12.53 6.44 5.12
CA GLY A 57 11.66 7.57 5.49
C GLY A 57 10.32 7.66 4.75
N ALA A 58 9.99 6.70 3.86
CA ALA A 58 8.74 6.74 3.10
C ALA A 58 7.49 6.81 4.00
N PHE A 59 7.37 5.92 4.98
CA PHE A 59 6.27 5.98 5.95
C PHE A 59 6.24 7.29 6.75
N TYR A 60 7.39 7.79 7.17
CA TYR A 60 7.45 9.01 7.98
C TYR A 60 7.15 10.27 7.16
N GLY A 61 7.57 10.30 5.91
CA GLY A 61 7.44 11.44 5.00
C GLY A 61 6.02 11.67 4.50
N ASP A 62 5.22 10.63 4.41
CA ASP A 62 3.84 10.67 3.93
C ASP A 62 2.86 10.69 5.11
N GLU A 63 2.12 11.79 5.26
CA GLU A 63 1.19 11.99 6.37
C GLU A 63 0.00 11.02 6.35
N ASP A 64 -0.38 10.51 5.18
CA ASP A 64 -1.52 9.60 5.01
C ASP A 64 -1.22 8.19 5.52
N VAL A 65 0.05 7.78 5.49
CA VAL A 65 0.48 6.43 5.93
C VAL A 65 1.43 6.46 7.13
N ARG A 66 1.81 7.64 7.61
CA ARG A 66 2.68 7.79 8.78
C ARG A 66 2.11 7.07 9.99
N ILE A 67 2.90 6.16 10.54
CA ILE A 67 2.55 5.38 11.71
C ILE A 67 2.74 6.23 12.96
N GLY A 68 1.65 6.45 13.68
CA GLY A 68 1.64 7.13 14.95
C GLY A 68 1.88 6.17 16.13
N LEU A 69 2.20 6.74 17.27
CA LEU A 69 2.26 5.97 18.50
C LEU A 69 0.89 5.39 18.86
N PRO A 70 0.83 4.13 19.36
CA PRO A 70 -0.43 3.50 19.73
C PRO A 70 -1.07 4.24 20.91
N ILE A 71 -2.15 4.95 20.63
CA ILE A 71 -2.95 5.63 21.64
C ILE A 71 -4.05 4.68 22.07
N VAL A 72 -4.14 4.37 23.34
CA VAL A 72 -5.22 3.56 23.89
C VAL A 72 -6.55 4.26 23.65
N GLY A 73 -7.31 3.75 22.67
CA GLY A 73 -8.61 4.24 22.27
C GLY A 73 -8.56 5.22 21.08
N ARG A 74 -9.03 4.75 19.94
CA ARG A 74 -9.27 5.49 18.67
C ARG A 74 -10.37 6.57 18.81
N ARG A 75 -10.50 7.23 19.96
CA ARG A 75 -11.36 8.41 20.09
C ARG A 75 -10.49 9.65 19.97
N ARG A 76 -10.53 10.28 18.81
CA ARG A 76 -10.09 11.66 18.60
C ARG A 76 -10.70 12.55 19.68
N GLY A 77 -9.99 12.76 20.79
CA GLY A 77 -10.49 13.64 21.86
C GLY A 77 -10.37 13.11 23.29
N GLY A 78 -9.78 11.93 23.51
CA GLY A 78 -9.50 11.47 24.88
C GLY A 78 -8.35 12.27 25.54
N LEU A 79 -8.41 12.41 26.87
CA LEU A 79 -7.42 13.14 27.68
C LEU A 79 -5.98 12.65 27.42
N LEU A 80 -5.80 11.34 27.12
CA LEU A 80 -4.52 10.73 26.77
C LEU A 80 -4.02 11.17 25.37
N GLY A 81 -4.92 11.32 24.40
CA GLY A 81 -4.56 11.86 23.08
C GLY A 81 -4.03 13.28 23.16
N SER A 82 -4.58 14.10 24.06
CA SER A 82 -4.08 15.47 24.26
C SER A 82 -2.74 15.51 25.00
N ILE A 83 -2.47 14.54 25.89
CA ILE A 83 -1.19 14.46 26.62
C ILE A 83 -0.08 13.95 25.69
N LEU A 84 -0.33 12.92 24.88
CA LEU A 84 0.62 12.42 23.90
C LEU A 84 0.87 13.47 22.79
N GLY A 85 -0.17 14.14 22.30
CA GLY A 85 -0.01 15.24 21.34
C GLY A 85 0.76 16.45 21.90
N ALA A 86 0.73 16.68 23.22
CA ALA A 86 1.58 17.66 23.86
C ALA A 86 3.05 17.19 23.94
N GLY A 87 3.29 15.88 24.18
CA GLY A 87 4.62 15.27 24.15
C GLY A 87 5.25 15.28 22.77
N GLU A 88 4.47 15.03 21.69
CA GLU A 88 4.92 15.18 20.30
C GLU A 88 5.29 16.64 19.98
N ARG A 89 4.48 17.60 20.42
CA ARG A 89 4.79 19.04 20.27
C ARG A 89 6.08 19.46 20.98
N LEU A 90 6.46 18.78 22.05
CA LEU A 90 7.72 19.00 22.74
C LEU A 90 8.90 18.24 22.10
N GLY A 91 8.67 17.50 21.01
CA GLY A 91 9.71 16.74 20.29
C GLY A 91 10.23 15.50 21.03
N ILE A 92 9.65 15.15 22.20
CA ILE A 92 10.12 14.01 23.02
C ILE A 92 9.85 12.69 22.32
N LEU A 93 8.73 12.59 21.60
CA LEU A 93 8.28 11.35 20.96
C LEU A 93 8.66 11.24 19.48
N GLU A 94 9.09 12.36 18.87
CA GLU A 94 9.48 12.36 17.45
C GLU A 94 10.57 11.35 17.11
N PRO A 95 11.68 11.20 17.87
CA PRO A 95 12.72 10.26 17.54
C PRO A 95 12.25 8.80 17.53
N ILE A 96 11.33 8.44 18.44
CA ILE A 96 10.78 7.09 18.49
C ILE A 96 9.75 6.87 17.39
N THR A 97 8.93 7.88 17.06
CA THR A 97 8.00 7.84 15.94
C THR A 97 8.73 7.62 14.62
N ARG A 98 9.83 8.32 14.40
CA ARG A 98 10.67 8.12 13.21
C ARG A 98 11.22 6.70 13.14
N LYS A 99 11.77 6.17 14.22
CA LYS A 99 12.26 4.78 14.28
C LYS A 99 11.18 3.74 14.01
N ILE A 100 9.96 3.97 14.50
CA ILE A 100 8.81 3.09 14.21
C ILE A 100 8.52 3.06 12.71
N ASN A 101 8.51 4.21 12.07
CA ASN A 101 8.25 4.32 10.63
C ASN A 101 9.40 3.73 9.80
N ASP A 102 10.65 3.91 10.21
CA ASP A 102 11.80 3.28 9.57
C ASP A 102 11.75 1.74 9.71
N ALA A 103 11.37 1.23 10.88
CA ALA A 103 11.18 -0.20 11.12
C ALA A 103 10.05 -0.78 10.24
N ALA A 104 8.94 -0.04 10.09
CA ALA A 104 7.85 -0.45 9.19
C ALA A 104 8.31 -0.50 7.73
N GLY A 105 9.17 0.43 7.30
CA GLY A 105 9.78 0.42 5.97
C GLY A 105 10.65 -0.83 5.74
N VAL A 106 11.48 -1.21 6.72
CA VAL A 106 12.27 -2.45 6.66
C VAL A 106 11.34 -3.68 6.52
N ALA A 107 10.32 -3.77 7.36
CA ALA A 107 9.36 -4.88 7.31
C ALA A 107 8.59 -4.92 5.98
N ALA A 108 8.23 -3.76 5.40
CA ALA A 108 7.58 -3.68 4.08
C ALA A 108 8.47 -4.27 2.98
N GLY A 109 9.79 -4.02 3.01
CA GLY A 109 10.74 -4.60 2.06
C GLY A 109 10.78 -6.14 2.10
N GLU A 110 10.57 -6.73 3.26
CA GLU A 110 10.56 -8.18 3.47
C GLU A 110 9.17 -8.82 3.26
N ALA A 111 8.11 -8.01 3.14
CA ALA A 111 6.72 -8.49 3.08
C ALA A 111 6.28 -9.00 1.71
N LYS A 112 7.04 -8.77 0.63
CA LYS A 112 6.65 -9.15 -0.74
C LYS A 112 6.18 -10.61 -0.88
N PRO A 113 6.92 -11.62 -0.40
CA PRO A 113 6.47 -13.02 -0.53
C PRO A 113 5.16 -13.26 0.21
N ILE A 114 4.92 -12.59 1.33
CA ILE A 114 3.68 -12.72 2.12
C ILE A 114 2.48 -12.22 1.32
N PHE A 115 2.60 -11.05 0.68
CA PHE A 115 1.54 -10.49 -0.15
C PHE A 115 1.34 -11.30 -1.43
N ARG A 116 2.41 -11.83 -2.03
CA ARG A 116 2.32 -12.69 -3.21
C ARG A 116 1.55 -13.96 -2.91
N ASP A 117 1.86 -14.65 -1.81
CA ASP A 117 1.14 -15.83 -1.37
C ASP A 117 -0.35 -15.52 -1.15
N ALA A 118 -0.67 -14.42 -0.45
CA ALA A 118 -2.06 -14.03 -0.20
C ALA A 118 -2.82 -13.71 -1.50
N ILE A 119 -2.17 -13.13 -2.51
CA ILE A 119 -2.76 -12.86 -3.82
C ILE A 119 -2.98 -14.14 -4.61
N ASP A 120 -2.05 -15.09 -4.54
CA ASP A 120 -2.15 -16.38 -5.23
C ASP A 120 -3.26 -17.26 -4.64
N ASP A 121 -3.55 -17.11 -3.35
CA ASP A 121 -4.63 -17.81 -2.64
C ASP A 121 -6.03 -17.21 -2.93
N LEU A 122 -6.13 -16.03 -3.58
CA LEU A 122 -7.41 -15.40 -3.88
C LEU A 122 -8.24 -16.18 -4.89
N SER A 123 -9.49 -16.49 -4.54
CA SER A 123 -10.48 -17.01 -5.49
C SER A 123 -11.10 -15.87 -6.31
N LEU A 124 -10.50 -15.53 -7.43
CA LEU A 124 -10.91 -14.41 -8.28
C LEU A 124 -12.12 -14.71 -9.19
N THR A 125 -12.65 -15.94 -9.17
CA THR A 125 -13.76 -16.37 -10.03
C THR A 125 -15.11 -15.83 -9.61
N ASP A 126 -15.29 -15.43 -8.37
CA ASP A 126 -16.60 -15.11 -7.78
C ASP A 126 -16.79 -13.64 -7.38
N ALA A 127 -15.95 -12.74 -7.84
CA ALA A 127 -15.98 -11.33 -7.42
C ALA A 127 -16.37 -10.34 -8.54
N PRO A 128 -17.63 -10.34 -9.00
CA PRO A 128 -18.08 -9.43 -10.06
C PRO A 128 -18.01 -7.94 -9.69
N GLY A 129 -17.87 -7.60 -8.40
CA GLY A 129 -17.66 -6.24 -7.89
C GLY A 129 -16.24 -5.71 -8.13
N ILE A 130 -15.24 -6.58 -8.13
CA ILE A 130 -13.80 -6.22 -8.26
C ILE A 130 -13.52 -5.43 -9.54
N ILE A 131 -14.27 -5.68 -10.62
CA ILE A 131 -14.03 -5.07 -11.94
C ILE A 131 -14.61 -3.65 -12.03
N ARG A 132 -15.53 -3.27 -11.14
CA ARG A 132 -16.25 -1.99 -11.21
C ARG A 132 -15.47 -0.85 -10.55
N GLU A 133 -14.79 -1.14 -9.45
CA GLU A 133 -14.00 -0.17 -8.70
C GLU A 133 -12.57 -0.14 -9.22
N LYS A 134 -11.95 1.03 -9.22
CA LYS A 134 -10.57 1.20 -9.73
C LYS A 134 -9.52 0.50 -8.87
N ASP A 135 -9.82 0.27 -7.61
CA ASP A 135 -9.02 -0.45 -6.61
C ASP A 135 -9.76 -1.65 -6.01
N GLY A 136 -10.74 -2.18 -6.74
CA GLY A 136 -11.59 -3.29 -6.28
C GLY A 136 -10.81 -4.56 -5.98
N GLY A 137 -9.70 -4.81 -6.67
CA GLY A 137 -8.83 -5.94 -6.38
C GLY A 137 -8.14 -5.78 -5.02
N THR A 138 -7.67 -4.59 -4.71
CA THR A 138 -7.06 -4.27 -3.41
C THR A 138 -8.07 -4.38 -2.27
N GLN A 139 -9.30 -3.90 -2.47
CA GLN A 139 -10.37 -4.04 -1.47
C GLN A 139 -10.68 -5.51 -1.21
N TYR A 140 -10.78 -6.32 -2.27
CA TYR A 140 -11.02 -7.75 -2.15
C TYR A 140 -9.87 -8.51 -1.46
N LEU A 141 -8.61 -8.19 -1.81
CA LEU A 141 -7.43 -8.73 -1.12
C LEU A 141 -7.51 -8.40 0.38
N ARG A 142 -7.82 -7.15 0.72
CA ARG A 142 -7.96 -6.73 2.10
C ARG A 142 -9.06 -7.50 2.83
N GLU A 143 -10.27 -7.58 2.25
CA GLU A 143 -11.40 -8.28 2.87
C GLU A 143 -11.12 -9.78 3.08
N SER A 144 -10.42 -10.39 2.13
CA SER A 144 -10.18 -11.85 2.13
C SER A 144 -8.97 -12.27 2.97
N SER A 145 -7.95 -11.42 3.11
CA SER A 145 -6.63 -11.83 3.63
C SER A 145 -6.10 -10.95 4.75
N ASN A 146 -6.85 -9.94 5.22
CA ASN A 146 -6.35 -8.98 6.22
C ASN A 146 -5.81 -9.67 7.47
N ASP A 147 -6.54 -10.62 8.03
CA ASP A 147 -6.16 -11.31 9.29
C ASP A 147 -4.91 -12.18 9.07
N GLN A 148 -4.85 -12.91 7.96
CA GLN A 148 -3.69 -13.72 7.59
C GLN A 148 -2.44 -12.85 7.36
N LEU A 149 -2.61 -11.72 6.66
CA LEU A 149 -1.51 -10.77 6.42
C LEU A 149 -1.03 -10.16 7.73
N HIS A 150 -1.95 -9.77 8.63
CA HIS A 150 -1.60 -9.25 9.94
C HIS A 150 -0.77 -10.27 10.74
N GLU A 151 -1.23 -11.52 10.84
CA GLU A 151 -0.54 -12.59 11.56
C GLU A 151 0.87 -12.85 11.01
N ARG A 152 1.04 -12.79 9.68
CA ARG A 152 2.35 -13.02 9.04
C ARG A 152 3.28 -11.82 9.10
N LEU A 153 2.74 -10.60 9.14
CA LEU A 153 3.54 -9.37 9.24
C LEU A 153 3.98 -9.06 10.66
N GLU A 154 3.18 -9.41 11.66
CA GLU A 154 3.45 -9.10 13.07
C GLU A 154 4.87 -9.52 13.52
N PRO A 155 5.40 -10.73 13.21
CA PRO A 155 6.77 -11.11 13.56
C PRO A 155 7.85 -10.32 12.79
N LEU A 156 7.60 -9.90 11.55
CA LEU A 156 8.55 -9.06 10.80
C LEU A 156 8.62 -7.65 11.42
N ILE A 157 7.48 -7.07 11.74
CA ILE A 157 7.39 -5.77 12.42
C ILE A 157 8.06 -5.84 13.80
N ASP A 158 7.80 -6.91 14.59
CA ASP A 158 8.41 -7.08 15.90
C ASP A 158 9.93 -7.12 15.81
N SER A 159 10.47 -7.88 14.86
CA SER A 159 11.91 -7.99 14.63
C SER A 159 12.52 -6.66 14.19
N ALA A 160 11.85 -5.91 13.33
CA ALA A 160 12.31 -4.61 12.85
C ALA A 160 12.27 -3.56 13.97
N LEU A 161 11.22 -3.53 14.79
CA LEU A 161 11.11 -2.64 15.96
C LEU A 161 12.19 -2.92 17.00
N GLU A 162 12.48 -4.20 17.26
CA GLU A 162 13.56 -4.62 18.17
C GLU A 162 14.92 -4.16 17.64
N ALA A 163 15.22 -4.45 16.36
CA ALA A 163 16.46 -4.05 15.71
C ALA A 163 16.67 -2.53 15.70
N ALA A 164 15.59 -1.75 15.52
CA ALA A 164 15.62 -0.28 15.61
C ALA A 164 15.76 0.22 17.07
N GLY A 165 15.66 -0.65 18.07
CA GLY A 165 15.76 -0.31 19.49
C GLY A 165 14.55 0.49 20.00
N VAL A 166 13.38 0.32 19.38
CA VAL A 166 12.13 1.01 19.73
C VAL A 166 11.70 0.65 21.15
N TYR A 167 11.69 -0.64 21.49
CA TYR A 167 11.22 -1.10 22.80
C TYR A 167 12.08 -0.58 23.95
N GLY A 168 13.41 -0.68 23.84
CA GLY A 168 14.32 -0.17 24.87
C GLY A 168 14.27 1.37 24.99
N GLN A 169 14.00 2.07 23.90
CA GLN A 169 13.79 3.54 23.97
C GLN A 169 12.46 3.87 24.65
N PHE A 170 11.41 3.10 24.37
CA PHE A 170 10.10 3.26 24.98
C PHE A 170 10.14 3.02 26.51
N GLU A 171 10.86 1.98 26.95
CA GLU A 171 11.06 1.65 28.34
C GLU A 171 11.73 2.81 29.09
N ARG A 172 12.86 3.33 28.58
CA ARG A 172 13.54 4.50 29.15
C ARG A 172 12.63 5.74 29.23
N LEU A 173 11.85 6.00 28.21
CA LEU A 173 10.88 7.11 28.22
C LEU A 173 9.77 6.91 29.25
N SER A 174 9.33 5.67 29.45
CA SER A 174 8.31 5.33 30.44
C SER A 174 8.80 5.53 31.87
N GLU A 175 10.09 5.27 32.14
CA GLU A 175 10.73 5.56 33.43
C GLU A 175 10.83 7.06 33.69
N GLN A 176 11.17 7.85 32.70
CA GLN A 176 11.36 9.29 32.82
C GLN A 176 10.05 10.08 32.83
N HIS A 177 9.02 9.56 32.15
CA HIS A 177 7.76 10.26 31.92
C HIS A 177 6.55 9.47 32.39
N SER A 178 5.97 9.88 33.53
CA SER A 178 4.83 9.19 34.14
C SER A 178 3.58 9.11 33.23
N PHE A 179 3.44 10.00 32.27
CA PHE A 179 2.32 9.98 31.32
C PHE A 179 2.47 8.83 30.30
N ILE A 180 3.71 8.51 29.87
CA ILE A 180 3.99 7.37 28.98
C ILE A 180 3.70 6.07 29.72
N ARG A 181 4.17 5.94 30.95
CA ARG A 181 3.89 4.78 31.81
C ARG A 181 2.39 4.58 32.02
N ARG A 182 1.62 5.66 32.22
CA ARG A 182 0.16 5.60 32.39
C ARG A 182 -0.58 5.26 31.10
N ALA A 183 0.01 5.46 29.95
CA ALA A 183 -0.58 5.03 28.67
C ALA A 183 -0.67 3.52 28.53
N GLY A 184 0.07 2.75 29.36
CA GLY A 184 0.02 1.29 29.41
C GLY A 184 0.49 0.64 28.11
N LEU A 185 1.45 1.29 27.44
CA LEU A 185 2.03 0.78 26.21
C LEU A 185 3.10 -0.26 26.56
N ASP A 186 2.86 -1.47 26.15
CA ASP A 186 3.79 -2.59 26.21
C ASP A 186 4.22 -3.01 24.80
N ARG A 187 5.19 -3.93 24.71
CA ARG A 187 5.72 -4.44 23.44
C ARG A 187 4.63 -4.97 22.53
N GLU A 188 3.72 -5.76 23.06
CA GLU A 188 2.64 -6.38 22.27
C GLU A 188 1.70 -5.35 21.67
N ARG A 189 1.31 -4.34 22.45
CA ARG A 189 0.43 -3.27 21.97
C ARG A 189 1.11 -2.37 20.95
N ILE A 190 2.39 -2.08 21.15
CA ILE A 190 3.19 -1.32 20.17
C ILE A 190 3.25 -2.10 18.87
N ASN A 191 3.67 -3.37 18.93
CA ASN A 191 3.81 -4.22 17.74
C ASN A 191 2.48 -4.33 16.98
N ARG A 192 1.41 -4.73 17.65
CA ARG A 192 0.07 -4.85 17.03
C ARG A 192 -0.38 -3.55 16.38
N SER A 193 -0.24 -2.43 17.06
CA SER A 193 -0.65 -1.13 16.52
C SER A 193 0.19 -0.69 15.33
N VAL A 194 1.49 -0.99 15.32
CA VAL A 194 2.37 -0.71 14.18
C VAL A 194 2.03 -1.62 13.02
N THR A 195 1.73 -2.89 13.28
CA THR A 195 1.29 -3.85 12.25
C THR A 195 -0.04 -3.42 11.61
N ASP A 196 -1.03 -3.04 12.42
CA ASP A 196 -2.33 -2.54 11.93
C ASP A 196 -2.15 -1.32 11.02
N GLN A 197 -1.43 -0.30 11.50
CA GLN A 197 -1.22 0.94 10.75
C GLN A 197 -0.33 0.72 9.52
N GLY A 198 0.70 -0.12 9.64
CA GLY A 198 1.58 -0.49 8.53
C GLY A 198 0.81 -1.20 7.42
N LEU A 199 -0.06 -2.14 7.79
CA LEU A 199 -0.92 -2.86 6.86
C LEU A 199 -1.93 -1.91 6.19
N ASP A 200 -2.54 -0.98 6.94
CA ASP A 200 -3.41 0.06 6.40
C ASP A 200 -2.66 0.91 5.35
N GLY A 201 -1.42 1.32 5.64
CA GLY A 201 -0.58 2.09 4.72
C GLY A 201 -0.21 1.30 3.46
N ILE A 202 0.15 0.03 3.61
CA ILE A 202 0.46 -0.85 2.47
C ILE A 202 -0.77 -0.98 1.56
N PHE A 203 -1.96 -1.23 2.10
CA PHE A 203 -3.19 -1.31 1.30
C PHE A 203 -3.53 0.01 0.61
N ALA A 204 -3.29 1.16 1.26
CA ALA A 204 -3.49 2.46 0.62
C ALA A 204 -2.60 2.63 -0.62
N TYR A 205 -1.34 2.22 -0.53
CA TYR A 205 -0.38 2.27 -1.65
C TYR A 205 -0.70 1.24 -2.74
N ILE A 206 -1.07 0.00 -2.39
CA ILE A 206 -1.50 -1.01 -3.37
C ILE A 206 -2.71 -0.50 -4.16
N GLY A 207 -3.70 0.09 -3.47
CA GLY A 207 -4.88 0.66 -4.13
C GLY A 207 -4.54 1.83 -5.06
N ALA A 208 -3.55 2.66 -4.70
CA ALA A 208 -3.06 3.72 -5.57
C ALA A 208 -2.39 3.15 -6.83
N GLU A 209 -1.50 2.15 -6.67
CA GLU A 209 -0.85 1.46 -7.79
C GLU A 209 -1.86 0.74 -8.70
N GLU A 210 -2.87 0.07 -8.13
CA GLU A 210 -3.92 -0.59 -8.91
C GLU A 210 -4.71 0.43 -9.75
N ARG A 211 -5.06 1.59 -9.17
CA ARG A 211 -5.73 2.66 -9.90
C ARG A 211 -4.88 3.16 -11.07
N ASP A 212 -3.59 3.38 -10.83
CA ASP A 212 -2.65 3.84 -11.85
C ASP A 212 -2.53 2.84 -13.00
N PHE A 213 -2.42 1.54 -12.72
CA PHE A 213 -2.40 0.49 -13.73
C PHE A 213 -3.69 0.43 -14.55
N ARG A 214 -4.84 0.66 -13.92
CA ARG A 214 -6.13 0.65 -14.62
C ARG A 214 -6.36 1.89 -15.47
N ASP A 215 -5.85 3.03 -15.05
CA ASP A 215 -5.92 4.29 -15.80
C ASP A 215 -4.91 4.33 -16.95
N ASN A 216 -3.72 3.73 -16.78
CA ASN A 216 -2.63 3.71 -17.75
C ASN A 216 -2.12 2.28 -18.04
N PRO A 217 -2.93 1.40 -18.66
CA PRO A 217 -2.56 -0.01 -18.89
C PRO A 217 -1.33 -0.19 -19.80
N LEU A 218 -0.94 0.82 -20.55
CA LEU A 218 0.24 0.81 -21.43
C LEU A 218 1.48 1.43 -20.77
N GLY A 219 1.33 2.21 -19.72
CA GLY A 219 2.45 2.83 -18.99
C GLY A 219 3.39 1.81 -18.33
N GLY A 220 2.85 0.68 -17.88
CA GLY A 220 3.61 -0.42 -17.30
C GLY A 220 4.38 -1.29 -18.32
N LEU A 221 4.12 -1.15 -19.62
CA LEU A 221 4.83 -1.89 -20.66
C LEU A 221 6.09 -1.17 -21.17
N GLY A 222 6.18 0.15 -20.94
CA GLY A 222 7.34 0.95 -21.36
C GLY A 222 8.63 0.63 -20.60
N SER A 223 8.54 0.15 -19.37
CA SER A 223 9.70 -0.24 -18.56
C SER A 223 10.24 -1.65 -18.87
N ILE A 224 9.56 -2.43 -19.73
CA ILE A 224 9.96 -3.79 -20.12
C ILE A 224 10.75 -3.79 -21.45
N LEU A 225 10.70 -2.67 -22.19
CA LEU A 225 11.29 -2.53 -23.53
C LEU A 225 12.49 -1.55 -23.59
N GLY A 226 12.95 -1.07 -22.42
CA GLY A 226 14.10 -0.16 -22.29
C GLY A 226 15.38 -0.83 -21.78
#